data_e143b355dc08febdb7d4db3fe3490325
#
_entry.id   e143b355dc08febdb7d4db3fe3490325
#
_cell.length_a   1.000
_cell.length_b   1.000
_cell.length_c   1.000
_cell.angle_alpha   90.00
_cell.angle_beta   90.00
_cell.angle_gamma   90.00
#
_symmetry.space_group_name_H-M   'P 1'
#
loop_
_entity.id
_entity.type
_entity.pdbx_description
1 polymer ?
#
loop_
_entity_poly.entity_id
_entity_poly.type
_entity_poly.pdbx_seq_one_letter_code
_entity_poly.pdbx_strand_id
1 'polypeptide(L)'
;MITTTTVAATVGVLLLACSVQSAYAQELRRESPDAAAIPERFSRQVAPTPSTYWRSPDLRDYVGVLKSTEAPRIDSNKRYELPELIDLAQRVNPETRVAWEGARRAALAVGLVESEYFPVLAIAALGGYKSVGVPLPKNLVSDGFFRFDLAQAVPSLNLRWLLLDFGRRGSARDAAKERLLAANLGFNRKHQQVVFAVQRAFYGLTSIRARIAVAQSSLDAARAVQEATESRLTSGLATRPELALARQQAAQAMFELEEVIAKERDAQVTLAESIGITPPTPIQLTDFSALPPRAALQDSVEKTIDRALEQRPDLIARVAALRASEAEVRRARAAYWPTLSMVGDVGAILGSARITADGRSTGWFGATQPSYGIGLALEWELFDGGARQRRVELAEAARRTAEDEITATRDRAVSEVWKAYTDVKLAFRRLDVAAALVEASQQSYEDSLASYRLGLGTLTELLAARRELSRARFVELDTKVQLLDSTAALAFTTGETSDARSAPDR
;
A
#
# COMPACT_ATOMS: atom_id res chain seq x y z
N MET A 1 -66.72 18.65 -9.66
CA MET A 1 -65.96 19.40 -10.68
C MET A 1 -64.68 19.91 -10.00
N ILE A 2 -63.66 19.12 -10.00
CA ILE A 2 -62.33 19.53 -9.50
C ILE A 2 -61.65 20.22 -10.68
N THR A 3 -61.36 21.47 -10.49
CA THR A 3 -60.98 22.43 -11.52
C THR A 3 -59.63 22.10 -12.14
N THR A 4 -59.65 22.00 -13.45
CA THR A 4 -58.53 21.80 -14.40
C THR A 4 -57.36 22.79 -14.29
N THR A 5 -57.46 23.80 -13.40
CA THR A 5 -56.45 24.85 -13.24
C THR A 5 -55.25 24.45 -12.36
N THR A 6 -55.39 23.50 -11.46
CA THR A 6 -54.26 23.08 -10.58
C THR A 6 -53.33 22.10 -11.29
N VAL A 7 -53.83 21.31 -12.25
CA VAL A 7 -53.03 20.39 -13.05
C VAL A 7 -52.18 21.14 -14.08
N ALA A 8 -52.69 22.22 -14.64
CA ALA A 8 -51.98 23.05 -15.60
C ALA A 8 -50.77 23.79 -15.02
N ALA A 9 -50.85 24.22 -13.73
CA ALA A 9 -49.74 24.88 -13.06
C ALA A 9 -48.58 23.90 -12.73
N THR A 10 -48.88 22.64 -12.38
CA THR A 10 -47.86 21.64 -12.05
C THR A 10 -47.17 21.10 -13.32
N VAL A 11 -47.89 20.97 -14.42
CA VAL A 11 -47.33 20.59 -15.73
C VAL A 11 -46.48 21.71 -16.32
N GLY A 12 -46.87 23.00 -16.12
CA GLY A 12 -46.09 24.15 -16.55
C GLY A 12 -44.75 24.28 -15.88
N VAL A 13 -44.64 23.97 -14.57
CA VAL A 13 -43.38 24.00 -13.84
C VAL A 13 -42.46 22.84 -14.25
N LEU A 14 -43.01 21.66 -14.54
CA LEU A 14 -42.26 20.52 -15.05
C LEU A 14 -41.76 20.73 -16.49
N LEU A 15 -42.53 21.37 -17.35
CA LEU A 15 -42.11 21.70 -18.72
C LEU A 15 -41.08 22.83 -18.77
N LEU A 16 -41.13 23.79 -17.83
CA LEU A 16 -40.09 24.81 -17.68
C LEU A 16 -38.77 24.22 -17.15
N ALA A 17 -38.80 23.25 -16.25
CA ALA A 17 -37.63 22.54 -15.78
C ALA A 17 -36.97 21.69 -16.90
N CYS A 18 -37.78 21.03 -17.72
CA CYS A 18 -37.28 20.27 -18.88
C CYS A 18 -36.70 21.17 -20.00
N SER A 19 -37.28 22.36 -20.23
CA SER A 19 -36.77 23.29 -21.26
C SER A 19 -35.47 23.96 -20.82
N VAL A 20 -35.30 24.25 -19.53
CA VAL A 20 -34.03 24.76 -18.98
C VAL A 20 -32.92 23.69 -19.05
N GLN A 21 -33.24 22.43 -18.75
CA GLN A 21 -32.26 21.33 -18.91
C GLN A 21 -31.92 21.06 -20.38
N SER A 22 -32.87 21.18 -21.29
CA SER A 22 -32.61 21.04 -22.73
C SER A 22 -31.76 22.16 -23.29
N ALA A 23 -31.99 23.42 -22.87
CA ALA A 23 -31.16 24.56 -23.25
C ALA A 23 -29.73 24.43 -22.73
N TYR A 24 -29.56 23.98 -21.49
CA TYR A 24 -28.23 23.73 -20.89
C TYR A 24 -27.49 22.57 -21.58
N ALA A 25 -28.20 21.53 -22.00
CA ALA A 25 -27.63 20.40 -22.74
C ALA A 25 -27.28 20.74 -24.19
N GLN A 26 -27.97 21.73 -24.81
CA GLN A 26 -27.65 22.22 -26.17
C GLN A 26 -26.48 23.21 -26.17
N GLU A 27 -26.31 23.98 -25.10
CA GLU A 27 -25.15 24.86 -24.95
C GLU A 27 -23.85 24.07 -24.73
N LEU A 28 -23.92 22.94 -24.02
CA LEU A 28 -22.80 22.00 -23.83
C LEU A 28 -22.40 21.24 -25.12
N ARG A 29 -23.25 21.20 -26.16
CA ARG A 29 -22.96 20.54 -27.47
C ARG A 29 -22.40 21.48 -28.53
N ARG A 30 -22.32 22.77 -28.30
CA ARG A 30 -21.85 23.76 -29.29
C ARG A 30 -20.38 24.16 -29.11
N GLU A 31 -19.71 23.70 -28.09
CA GLU A 31 -18.26 23.92 -27.94
C GLU A 31 -17.50 22.81 -28.63
N SER A 32 -16.74 23.17 -29.66
CA SER A 32 -15.77 22.30 -30.37
C SER A 32 -14.75 21.71 -29.41
N PRO A 33 -14.30 20.43 -29.58
CA PRO A 33 -13.42 19.78 -28.63
C PRO A 33 -12.01 20.39 -28.52
N ASP A 34 -11.67 21.38 -29.33
CA ASP A 34 -10.31 21.96 -29.39
C ASP A 34 -10.12 23.27 -28.63
N ALA A 35 -11.12 23.79 -27.95
CA ALA A 35 -11.01 25.06 -27.25
C ALA A 35 -11.89 25.14 -25.96
N ALA A 36 -11.97 24.09 -25.21
CA ALA A 36 -12.59 24.17 -23.90
C ALA A 36 -11.66 24.92 -22.93
N ALA A 37 -11.68 26.26 -23.01
CA ALA A 37 -11.17 27.10 -21.95
C ALA A 37 -11.94 26.74 -20.67
N ILE A 38 -11.23 26.17 -19.70
CA ILE A 38 -11.82 25.84 -18.40
C ILE A 38 -12.46 27.10 -17.85
N PRO A 39 -13.76 27.09 -17.49
CA PRO A 39 -14.42 28.26 -16.92
C PRO A 39 -13.58 28.86 -15.80
N GLU A 40 -13.47 30.18 -15.73
CA GLU A 40 -12.60 30.88 -14.75
C GLU A 40 -12.77 30.39 -13.29
N ARG A 41 -13.97 29.93 -12.93
CA ARG A 41 -14.28 29.34 -11.63
C ARG A 41 -13.50 28.03 -11.34
N PHE A 42 -13.05 27.32 -12.37
CA PHE A 42 -12.26 26.07 -12.23
C PHE A 42 -10.78 26.26 -12.54
N SER A 43 -10.35 27.41 -13.05
CA SER A 43 -8.95 27.69 -13.41
C SER A 43 -7.98 27.58 -12.23
N ARG A 44 -8.48 27.69 -10.98
CA ARG A 44 -7.70 27.44 -9.76
C ARG A 44 -7.63 25.97 -9.36
N GLN A 45 -8.50 25.11 -9.90
CA GLN A 45 -8.63 23.71 -9.51
C GLN A 45 -7.86 22.76 -10.42
N VAL A 46 -7.65 23.14 -11.67
CA VAL A 46 -6.95 22.34 -12.69
C VAL A 46 -5.99 23.21 -13.50
N ALA A 47 -5.00 22.59 -14.13
CA ALA A 47 -4.10 23.29 -15.03
C ALA A 47 -4.88 23.91 -16.20
N PRO A 48 -4.57 25.13 -16.66
CA PRO A 48 -5.30 25.80 -17.73
C PRO A 48 -5.18 25.09 -19.09
N THR A 49 -4.08 24.38 -19.33
CA THR A 49 -3.85 23.55 -20.51
C THR A 49 -3.06 22.30 -20.17
N PRO A 50 -3.12 21.22 -20.98
CA PRO A 50 -2.32 20.00 -20.74
C PRO A 50 -0.80 20.24 -20.77
N SER A 51 -0.35 21.33 -21.36
CA SER A 51 1.07 21.68 -21.48
C SER A 51 1.58 22.59 -20.35
N THR A 52 0.71 23.04 -19.45
CA THR A 52 1.06 23.92 -18.32
C THR A 52 0.96 23.19 -16.99
N TYR A 53 1.98 23.38 -16.13
CA TYR A 53 1.92 22.83 -14.78
C TYR A 53 0.87 23.52 -13.93
N TRP A 54 0.05 22.73 -13.25
CA TRP A 54 -0.83 23.26 -12.23
C TRP A 54 -0.03 23.74 -11.02
N ARG A 55 -0.32 24.96 -10.55
CA ARG A 55 0.29 25.53 -9.34
C ARG A 55 -0.82 25.92 -8.37
N SER A 56 -0.82 25.29 -7.20
CA SER A 56 -1.69 25.71 -6.12
C SER A 56 -1.12 26.95 -5.42
N PRO A 57 -1.93 27.95 -5.10
CA PRO A 57 -1.49 29.11 -4.32
C PRO A 57 -1.09 28.77 -2.87
N ASP A 58 -1.66 27.67 -2.31
CA ASP A 58 -1.58 27.36 -0.87
C ASP A 58 -0.81 26.07 -0.54
N LEU A 59 0.29 25.78 -1.24
CA LEU A 59 1.12 24.60 -0.95
C LEU A 59 2.03 24.77 0.28
N ARG A 60 2.12 25.96 0.88
CA ARG A 60 3.04 26.22 2.00
C ARG A 60 2.73 25.37 3.22
N ASP A 61 1.45 25.19 3.55
CA ASP A 61 1.02 24.38 4.69
C ASP A 61 1.32 22.90 4.48
N TYR A 62 1.15 22.40 3.24
CA TYR A 62 1.51 21.02 2.88
C TYR A 62 3.01 20.77 2.97
N VAL A 63 3.85 21.71 2.51
CA VAL A 63 5.31 21.62 2.61
C VAL A 63 5.76 21.71 4.07
N GLY A 64 5.05 22.45 4.92
CA GLY A 64 5.30 22.54 6.35
C GLY A 64 5.22 21.18 7.05
N VAL A 65 4.22 20.37 6.71
CA VAL A 65 4.05 19.02 7.24
C VAL A 65 5.21 18.10 6.87
N LEU A 66 5.72 18.21 5.63
CA LEU A 66 6.86 17.39 5.15
C LEU A 66 8.15 17.70 5.91
N LYS A 67 8.35 18.95 6.31
CA LYS A 67 9.54 19.40 7.05
C LYS A 67 9.51 19.07 8.54
N SER A 68 8.34 18.83 9.11
CA SER A 68 8.14 18.57 10.55
C SER A 68 8.33 17.10 10.95
N THR A 69 8.53 16.19 9.98
CA THR A 69 8.70 14.77 10.26
C THR A 69 10.12 14.54 10.83
N GLU A 70 10.23 14.27 12.14
CA GLU A 70 11.50 13.88 12.76
C GLU A 70 11.98 12.54 12.20
N ALA A 71 13.18 12.54 11.61
CA ALA A 71 13.83 11.30 11.20
C ALA A 71 14.29 10.50 12.43
N PRO A 72 14.14 9.16 12.43
CA PRO A 72 14.67 8.32 13.50
C PRO A 72 16.19 8.53 13.63
N ARG A 73 16.67 8.69 14.87
CA ARG A 73 18.09 8.89 15.14
C ARG A 73 18.80 7.55 15.14
N ILE A 74 19.82 7.42 14.30
CA ILE A 74 20.76 6.29 14.27
C ILE A 74 22.10 6.76 14.87
N ASP A 75 22.70 5.91 15.66
CA ASP A 75 24.06 6.14 16.16
C ASP A 75 25.05 5.80 15.05
N SER A 76 25.67 6.83 14.44
CA SER A 76 26.66 6.69 13.39
C SER A 76 27.96 6.03 13.82
N ASN A 77 28.22 5.93 15.14
CA ASN A 77 29.44 5.34 15.69
C ASN A 77 29.29 3.86 15.99
N LYS A 78 28.05 3.36 16.03
CA LYS A 78 27.76 1.96 16.30
C LYS A 78 27.89 1.12 15.02
N ARG A 79 28.55 -0.04 15.12
CA ARG A 79 28.50 -1.08 14.09
C ARG A 79 27.26 -1.93 14.28
N TYR A 80 26.44 -2.02 13.25
CA TYR A 80 25.18 -2.74 13.28
C TYR A 80 25.31 -4.11 12.65
N GLU A 81 24.72 -5.10 13.30
CA GLU A 81 24.51 -6.44 12.76
C GLU A 81 23.19 -6.52 12.00
N LEU A 82 23.08 -7.50 11.09
CA LEU A 82 21.84 -7.68 10.31
C LEU A 82 20.58 -7.84 11.18
N PRO A 83 20.55 -8.64 12.28
CA PRO A 83 19.38 -8.75 13.14
C PRO A 83 18.96 -7.43 13.78
N GLU A 84 19.91 -6.61 14.17
CA GLU A 84 19.65 -5.28 14.77
C GLU A 84 19.01 -4.32 13.75
N LEU A 85 19.46 -4.35 12.50
CA LEU A 85 18.89 -3.53 11.42
C LEU A 85 17.49 -3.98 11.05
N ILE A 86 17.24 -5.28 11.05
CA ILE A 86 15.89 -5.84 10.84
C ILE A 86 14.95 -5.38 11.95
N ASP A 87 15.34 -5.50 13.23
CA ASP A 87 14.53 -5.06 14.36
C ASP A 87 14.28 -3.53 14.33
N LEU A 88 15.29 -2.75 13.97
CA LEU A 88 15.14 -1.31 13.75
C LEU A 88 14.14 -1.02 12.64
N ALA A 89 14.28 -1.65 11.47
CA ALA A 89 13.39 -1.46 10.33
C ALA A 89 11.93 -1.83 10.67
N GLN A 90 11.70 -2.93 11.36
CA GLN A 90 10.36 -3.33 11.80
C GLN A 90 9.69 -2.29 12.69
N ARG A 91 10.47 -1.54 13.50
CA ARG A 91 9.95 -0.50 14.40
C ARG A 91 9.75 0.85 13.73
N VAL A 92 10.63 1.24 12.80
CA VAL A 92 10.69 2.61 12.27
C VAL A 92 10.15 2.75 10.86
N ASN A 93 10.12 1.66 10.07
CA ASN A 93 9.76 1.73 8.66
C ASN A 93 8.31 2.21 8.47
N PRO A 94 8.08 3.29 7.71
CA PRO A 94 6.74 3.82 7.47
C PRO A 94 5.79 2.81 6.82
N GLU A 95 6.29 1.90 5.97
CA GLU A 95 5.46 0.90 5.28
C GLU A 95 4.84 -0.12 6.24
N THR A 96 5.59 -0.54 7.26
CA THR A 96 5.05 -1.42 8.31
C THR A 96 3.97 -0.72 9.11
N ARG A 97 4.16 0.58 9.41
CA ARG A 97 3.17 1.40 10.10
C ARG A 97 1.90 1.60 9.28
N VAL A 98 2.03 1.86 7.97
CA VAL A 98 0.87 1.95 7.05
C VAL A 98 0.09 0.63 7.03
N ALA A 99 0.78 -0.52 6.96
CA ALA A 99 0.13 -1.81 6.96
C ALA A 99 -0.57 -2.11 8.31
N TRP A 100 0.04 -1.74 9.44
CA TRP A 100 -0.56 -1.84 10.77
C TRP A 100 -1.83 -0.98 10.89
N GLU A 101 -1.80 0.29 10.45
CA GLU A 101 -2.99 1.14 10.43
C GLU A 101 -4.07 0.60 9.47
N GLY A 102 -3.67 -0.11 8.41
CA GLY A 102 -4.57 -0.86 7.55
C GLY A 102 -5.34 -1.94 8.31
N ALA A 103 -4.64 -2.75 9.10
CA ALA A 103 -5.23 -3.78 9.95
C ALA A 103 -6.12 -3.16 11.04
N ARG A 104 -5.67 -2.06 11.66
CA ARG A 104 -6.46 -1.32 12.66
C ARG A 104 -7.76 -0.76 12.07
N ARG A 105 -7.72 -0.19 10.86
CA ARG A 105 -8.94 0.26 10.16
C ARG A 105 -9.90 -0.90 9.90
N ALA A 106 -9.40 -2.07 9.51
CA ALA A 106 -10.22 -3.24 9.32
C ALA A 106 -10.88 -3.73 10.64
N ALA A 107 -10.15 -3.67 11.76
CA ALA A 107 -10.70 -3.98 13.09
C ALA A 107 -11.82 -3.00 13.49
N LEU A 108 -11.62 -1.69 13.27
CA LEU A 108 -12.65 -0.68 13.52
C LEU A 108 -13.88 -0.88 12.61
N ALA A 109 -13.69 -1.33 11.36
CA ALA A 109 -14.79 -1.66 10.46
C ALA A 109 -15.64 -2.83 10.98
N VAL A 110 -15.04 -3.84 11.64
CA VAL A 110 -15.78 -4.89 12.33
C VAL A 110 -16.64 -4.30 13.45
N GLY A 111 -16.05 -3.46 14.32
CA GLY A 111 -16.79 -2.78 15.39
C GLY A 111 -17.93 -1.91 14.87
N LEU A 112 -17.74 -1.25 13.72
CA LEU A 112 -18.79 -0.45 13.08
C LEU A 112 -19.97 -1.33 12.64
N VAL A 113 -19.74 -2.48 12.02
CA VAL A 113 -20.79 -3.41 11.64
C VAL A 113 -21.45 -4.02 12.89
N GLU A 114 -20.70 -4.33 13.93
CA GLU A 114 -21.24 -4.84 15.18
C GLU A 114 -22.10 -3.79 15.91
N SER A 115 -21.85 -2.50 15.73
CA SER A 115 -22.70 -1.45 16.28
C SER A 115 -24.14 -1.44 15.70
N GLU A 116 -24.36 -2.00 14.50
CA GLU A 116 -25.68 -2.10 13.89
C GLU A 116 -26.62 -3.07 14.66
N TYR A 117 -26.10 -3.88 15.58
CA TYR A 117 -26.91 -4.74 16.45
C TYR A 117 -27.51 -4.00 17.64
N PHE A 118 -27.03 -2.80 17.93
CA PHE A 118 -27.51 -2.00 19.04
C PHE A 118 -28.56 -0.97 18.60
N PRO A 119 -29.42 -0.52 19.51
CA PRO A 119 -30.37 0.54 19.23
C PRO A 119 -29.67 1.87 18.96
N VAL A 120 -30.24 2.67 18.05
CA VAL A 120 -29.84 4.04 17.80
C VAL A 120 -30.81 4.97 18.53
N LEU A 121 -30.27 5.82 19.39
CA LEU A 121 -31.02 6.89 20.08
C LEU A 121 -30.60 8.23 19.47
N ALA A 122 -31.58 9.02 19.03
CA ALA A 122 -31.33 10.32 18.44
C ALA A 122 -32.26 11.35 19.03
N ILE A 123 -31.72 12.50 19.39
CA ILE A 123 -32.53 13.69 19.76
C ILE A 123 -32.78 14.46 18.47
N ALA A 124 -34.04 14.78 18.23
CA ALA A 124 -34.47 15.66 17.15
C ALA A 124 -35.36 16.79 17.71
N ALA A 125 -35.27 17.95 17.11
CA ALA A 125 -36.18 19.04 17.42
C ALA A 125 -36.63 19.68 16.10
N LEU A 126 -37.94 19.73 15.88
CA LEU A 126 -38.53 20.39 14.74
C LEU A 126 -39.30 21.61 15.25
N GLY A 127 -38.95 22.79 14.76
CA GLY A 127 -39.68 24.04 15.08
C GLY A 127 -40.22 24.66 13.80
N GLY A 128 -41.44 25.24 13.90
CA GLY A 128 -42.01 25.89 12.75
C GLY A 128 -43.44 26.40 12.96
N TYR A 129 -43.90 27.09 11.95
CA TYR A 129 -45.27 27.55 11.84
C TYR A 129 -45.95 26.83 10.67
N LYS A 130 -47.14 26.29 10.92
CA LYS A 130 -47.97 25.62 9.93
C LYS A 130 -49.36 26.20 9.94
N SER A 131 -49.87 26.56 8.77
CA SER A 131 -51.26 26.99 8.57
C SER A 131 -51.94 26.00 7.61
N VAL A 132 -53.02 25.41 8.04
CA VAL A 132 -53.77 24.38 7.27
C VAL A 132 -55.24 24.78 7.20
N GLY A 133 -55.76 24.88 5.96
CA GLY A 133 -57.21 24.97 5.75
C GLY A 133 -57.84 23.57 5.71
N VAL A 134 -58.74 23.29 6.64
CA VAL A 134 -59.47 22.00 6.66
C VAL A 134 -60.85 22.24 6.07
N PRO A 135 -61.21 21.57 4.95
CA PRO A 135 -62.53 21.76 4.34
C PRO A 135 -63.63 21.16 5.25
N LEU A 136 -64.69 21.90 5.42
CA LEU A 136 -65.91 21.47 6.13
C LEU A 136 -67.16 21.75 5.31
N PRO A 137 -68.22 20.97 5.49
CA PRO A 137 -69.50 21.25 4.85
C PRO A 137 -70.03 22.65 5.22
N LYS A 138 -70.58 23.38 4.26
CA LYS A 138 -71.10 24.77 4.45
C LYS A 138 -72.21 24.93 5.48
N ASN A 139 -72.85 23.83 5.84
CA ASN A 139 -73.82 23.82 6.95
C ASN A 139 -73.16 23.86 8.34
N LEU A 140 -71.90 23.64 8.46
CA LEU A 140 -71.16 23.73 9.72
C LEU A 140 -70.26 24.98 9.79
N VAL A 141 -69.70 25.42 8.64
CA VAL A 141 -68.91 26.63 8.53
C VAL A 141 -69.24 27.30 7.21
N SER A 142 -69.71 28.55 7.24
CA SER A 142 -70.24 29.24 6.06
C SER A 142 -69.16 29.45 4.97
N ASP A 143 -67.91 29.64 5.36
CA ASP A 143 -66.74 29.76 4.44
C ASP A 143 -66.35 28.42 3.80
N GLY A 144 -66.94 27.27 4.24
CA GLY A 144 -66.64 25.92 3.75
C GLY A 144 -65.28 25.36 4.18
N PHE A 145 -64.58 26.05 5.05
CA PHE A 145 -63.32 25.58 5.66
C PHE A 145 -63.06 26.32 6.97
N PHE A 146 -62.31 25.68 7.87
CA PHE A 146 -61.64 26.38 8.96
C PHE A 146 -60.14 26.37 8.77
N ARG A 147 -59.47 27.43 9.21
CA ARG A 147 -58.02 27.53 9.20
C ARG A 147 -57.50 27.19 10.58
N PHE A 148 -56.53 26.25 10.59
CA PHE A 148 -55.80 25.87 11.77
C PHE A 148 -54.36 26.36 11.65
N ASP A 149 -54.00 27.33 12.46
CA ASP A 149 -52.66 27.86 12.55
C ASP A 149 -51.98 27.25 13.77
N LEU A 150 -50.76 26.71 13.59
CA LEU A 150 -49.99 26.07 14.64
C LEU A 150 -48.54 26.57 14.60
N ALA A 151 -48.11 27.20 15.67
CA ALA A 151 -46.72 27.54 15.93
C ALA A 151 -46.20 26.53 16.96
N GLN A 152 -45.21 25.68 16.60
CA GLN A 152 -44.78 24.61 17.48
C GLN A 152 -43.27 24.37 17.43
N ALA A 153 -42.75 23.84 18.54
CA ALA A 153 -41.49 23.15 18.62
C ALA A 153 -41.75 21.73 19.13
N VAL A 154 -41.15 20.72 18.48
CA VAL A 154 -41.35 19.31 18.79
C VAL A 154 -39.98 18.68 19.09
N PRO A 155 -39.42 18.87 20.29
CA PRO A 155 -38.29 18.09 20.76
C PRO A 155 -38.72 16.64 20.96
N SER A 156 -37.92 15.68 20.45
CA SER A 156 -38.19 14.26 20.58
C SER A 156 -36.90 13.47 20.76
N LEU A 157 -36.93 12.41 21.57
CA LEU A 157 -35.94 11.35 21.62
C LEU A 157 -36.50 10.18 20.84
N ASN A 158 -35.79 9.80 19.80
CA ASN A 158 -36.20 8.73 18.87
C ASN A 158 -35.32 7.50 19.08
N LEU A 159 -35.96 6.33 19.21
CA LEU A 159 -35.34 5.02 19.24
C LEU A 159 -35.57 4.33 17.90
N ARG A 160 -34.51 3.80 17.32
CA ARG A 160 -34.60 2.87 16.19
C ARG A 160 -33.69 1.66 16.46
N TRP A 161 -34.28 0.48 16.42
CA TRP A 161 -33.55 -0.76 16.64
C TRP A 161 -33.95 -1.82 15.62
N LEU A 162 -33.01 -2.22 14.78
CA LEU A 162 -33.23 -3.29 13.81
C LEU A 162 -33.19 -4.63 14.56
N LEU A 163 -34.34 -5.32 14.66
CA LEU A 163 -34.46 -6.59 15.38
C LEU A 163 -34.13 -7.79 14.50
N LEU A 164 -34.68 -7.84 13.28
CA LEU A 164 -34.54 -8.95 12.35
C LEU A 164 -34.28 -8.46 10.93
N ASP A 165 -33.32 -9.08 10.26
CA ASP A 165 -32.89 -8.75 8.88
C ASP A 165 -32.48 -9.97 8.07
N PHE A 166 -32.88 -11.15 8.50
CA PHE A 166 -32.64 -12.43 7.84
C PHE A 166 -31.16 -12.70 7.47
N GLY A 167 -30.26 -12.29 8.35
CA GLY A 167 -28.81 -12.55 8.23
C GLY A 167 -28.03 -11.48 7.45
N ARG A 168 -28.63 -10.35 7.10
CA ARG A 168 -27.94 -9.26 6.39
C ARG A 168 -26.78 -8.69 7.21
N ARG A 169 -27.00 -8.35 8.49
CA ARG A 169 -25.95 -7.90 9.42
C ARG A 169 -24.94 -9.00 9.75
N GLY A 170 -25.44 -10.25 9.94
CA GLY A 170 -24.60 -11.40 10.19
C GLY A 170 -23.59 -11.62 9.07
N SER A 171 -24.05 -11.62 7.82
CA SER A 171 -23.19 -11.74 6.64
C SER A 171 -22.23 -10.53 6.48
N ALA A 172 -22.68 -9.31 6.78
CA ALA A 172 -21.82 -8.13 6.77
C ALA A 172 -20.70 -8.23 7.81
N ARG A 173 -21.02 -8.72 9.02
CA ARG A 173 -20.02 -8.96 10.08
C ARG A 173 -19.03 -10.04 9.69
N ASP A 174 -19.50 -11.15 9.10
CA ASP A 174 -18.61 -12.21 8.62
C ASP A 174 -17.66 -11.68 7.54
N ALA A 175 -18.18 -10.93 6.57
CA ALA A 175 -17.34 -10.27 5.55
C ALA A 175 -16.30 -9.34 6.17
N ALA A 176 -16.68 -8.53 7.17
CA ALA A 176 -15.77 -7.63 7.84
C ALA A 176 -14.67 -8.38 8.63
N LYS A 177 -15.00 -9.49 9.30
CA LYS A 177 -14.04 -10.35 10.01
C LYS A 177 -13.05 -11.02 9.07
N GLU A 178 -13.48 -11.51 7.92
CA GLU A 178 -12.58 -12.09 6.92
C GLU A 178 -11.67 -11.02 6.31
N ARG A 179 -12.17 -9.79 6.08
CA ARG A 179 -11.34 -8.65 5.66
C ARG A 179 -10.32 -8.25 6.73
N LEU A 180 -10.67 -8.32 8.01
CA LEU A 180 -9.73 -8.10 9.11
C LEU A 180 -8.62 -9.15 9.09
N LEU A 181 -8.97 -10.44 8.91
CA LEU A 181 -7.99 -11.50 8.77
C LEU A 181 -7.05 -11.25 7.59
N ALA A 182 -7.59 -10.91 6.43
CA ALA A 182 -6.80 -10.58 5.24
C ALA A 182 -5.86 -9.38 5.49
N ALA A 183 -6.32 -8.34 6.20
CA ALA A 183 -5.50 -7.18 6.54
C ALA A 183 -4.36 -7.50 7.51
N ASN A 184 -4.59 -8.35 8.53
CA ASN A 184 -3.55 -8.84 9.44
C ASN A 184 -2.49 -9.68 8.70
N LEU A 185 -2.91 -10.55 7.79
CA LEU A 185 -2.00 -11.33 6.96
C LEU A 185 -1.21 -10.44 5.98
N GLY A 186 -1.86 -9.39 5.46
CA GLY A 186 -1.20 -8.35 4.68
C GLY A 186 -0.12 -7.60 5.47
N PHE A 187 -0.38 -7.30 6.75
CA PHE A 187 0.61 -6.73 7.66
C PHE A 187 1.80 -7.68 7.87
N ASN A 188 1.55 -8.97 8.12
CA ASN A 188 2.61 -9.96 8.23
C ASN A 188 3.45 -10.07 6.95
N ARG A 189 2.80 -10.05 5.77
CA ARG A 189 3.50 -10.04 4.48
C ARG A 189 4.37 -8.80 4.29
N LYS A 190 3.90 -7.64 4.73
CA LYS A 190 4.68 -6.40 4.69
C LYS A 190 5.92 -6.49 5.58
N HIS A 191 5.83 -7.08 6.78
CA HIS A 191 6.99 -7.36 7.61
C HIS A 191 8.02 -8.24 6.89
N GLN A 192 7.57 -9.34 6.26
CA GLN A 192 8.47 -10.20 5.46
C GLN A 192 9.15 -9.43 4.33
N GLN A 193 8.42 -8.55 3.64
CA GLN A 193 8.99 -7.71 2.57
C GLN A 193 10.07 -6.76 3.10
N VAL A 194 9.83 -6.10 4.22
CA VAL A 194 10.81 -5.19 4.85
C VAL A 194 12.04 -5.95 5.30
N VAL A 195 11.88 -7.11 5.95
CA VAL A 195 13.00 -7.98 6.35
C VAL A 195 13.85 -8.36 5.14
N PHE A 196 13.22 -8.82 4.08
CA PHE A 196 13.90 -9.21 2.84
C PHE A 196 14.63 -8.03 2.18
N ALA A 197 13.99 -6.85 2.13
CA ALA A 197 14.62 -5.64 1.57
C ALA A 197 15.87 -5.22 2.36
N VAL A 198 15.80 -5.26 3.70
CA VAL A 198 16.94 -4.95 4.58
C VAL A 198 18.07 -5.96 4.39
N GLN A 199 17.75 -7.28 4.32
CA GLN A 199 18.75 -8.33 4.07
C GLN A 199 19.49 -8.10 2.75
N ARG A 200 18.77 -7.84 1.66
CA ARG A 200 19.37 -7.56 0.36
C ARG A 200 20.26 -6.32 0.37
N ALA A 201 19.78 -5.24 0.98
CA ALA A 201 20.53 -3.99 1.08
C ALA A 201 21.79 -4.16 1.94
N PHE A 202 21.71 -4.91 3.05
CA PHE A 202 22.84 -5.24 3.90
C PHE A 202 23.90 -6.03 3.15
N TYR A 203 23.54 -7.13 2.48
CA TYR A 203 24.45 -7.94 1.69
C TYR A 203 25.06 -7.14 0.53
N GLY A 204 24.25 -6.30 -0.12
CA GLY A 204 24.72 -5.42 -1.19
C GLY A 204 25.80 -4.45 -0.71
N LEU A 205 25.54 -3.73 0.38
CA LEU A 205 26.52 -2.77 0.93
C LEU A 205 27.78 -3.44 1.42
N THR A 206 27.67 -4.58 2.12
CA THR A 206 28.82 -5.33 2.61
C THR A 206 29.67 -5.85 1.44
N SER A 207 29.03 -6.34 0.35
CA SER A 207 29.73 -6.72 -0.89
C SER A 207 30.52 -5.57 -1.49
N ILE A 208 29.93 -4.41 -1.61
CA ILE A 208 30.58 -3.25 -2.21
C ILE A 208 31.78 -2.82 -1.36
N ARG A 209 31.71 -2.87 -0.04
CA ARG A 209 32.85 -2.62 0.84
C ARG A 209 33.98 -3.64 0.65
N ALA A 210 33.64 -4.91 0.51
CA ALA A 210 34.64 -5.93 0.18
C ALA A 210 35.29 -5.67 -1.19
N ARG A 211 34.51 -5.20 -2.18
CA ARG A 211 35.02 -4.80 -3.50
C ARG A 211 35.95 -3.58 -3.42
N ILE A 212 35.68 -2.61 -2.56
CA ILE A 212 36.59 -1.47 -2.32
C ILE A 212 37.94 -1.99 -1.84
N ALA A 213 37.97 -2.94 -0.90
CA ALA A 213 39.22 -3.52 -0.41
C ALA A 213 40.02 -4.22 -1.52
N VAL A 214 39.34 -4.97 -2.41
CA VAL A 214 39.98 -5.59 -3.57
C VAL A 214 40.48 -4.55 -4.58
N ALA A 215 39.69 -3.52 -4.88
CA ALA A 215 40.09 -2.43 -5.80
C ALA A 215 41.26 -1.63 -5.25
N GLN A 216 41.29 -1.34 -3.94
CA GLN A 216 42.41 -0.69 -3.28
C GLN A 216 43.70 -1.53 -3.40
N SER A 217 43.63 -2.83 -3.09
CA SER A 217 44.75 -3.75 -3.25
C SER A 217 45.24 -3.84 -4.71
N SER A 218 44.28 -3.71 -5.66
CA SER A 218 44.61 -3.68 -7.09
C SER A 218 45.35 -2.41 -7.47
N LEU A 219 44.92 -1.26 -6.93
CA LEU A 219 45.61 0.02 -7.16
C LEU A 219 47.01 0.03 -6.56
N ASP A 220 47.17 -0.41 -5.31
CA ASP A 220 48.47 -0.42 -4.63
C ASP A 220 49.49 -1.26 -5.37
N ALA A 221 49.06 -2.41 -5.80
CA ALA A 221 49.94 -3.28 -6.58
C ALA A 221 50.19 -2.74 -8.02
N ALA A 222 49.25 -1.96 -8.69
CA ALA A 222 49.50 -1.26 -9.94
C ALA A 222 50.56 -0.16 -9.79
N ARG A 223 50.50 0.57 -8.70
CA ARG A 223 51.47 1.59 -8.35
C ARG A 223 52.84 0.99 -8.12
N ALA A 224 52.91 -0.14 -7.38
CA ALA A 224 54.20 -0.85 -7.18
C ALA A 224 54.81 -1.34 -8.50
N VAL A 225 54.04 -1.85 -9.46
CA VAL A 225 54.51 -2.19 -10.78
C VAL A 225 54.99 -0.96 -11.57
N GLN A 226 54.26 0.16 -11.50
CA GLN A 226 54.64 1.39 -12.14
C GLN A 226 56.01 1.90 -11.60
N GLU A 227 56.17 1.96 -10.29
CA GLU A 227 57.41 2.38 -9.62
C GLU A 227 58.62 1.47 -9.99
N ALA A 228 58.40 0.15 -9.97
CA ALA A 228 59.41 -0.82 -10.39
C ALA A 228 59.79 -0.63 -11.86
N THR A 229 58.84 -0.39 -12.76
CA THR A 229 59.08 -0.16 -14.18
C THR A 229 59.83 1.19 -14.41
N GLU A 230 59.53 2.21 -13.66
CA GLU A 230 60.20 3.51 -13.71
C GLU A 230 61.67 3.39 -13.26
N SER A 231 61.93 2.66 -12.17
CA SER A 231 63.29 2.34 -11.72
C SER A 231 64.09 1.51 -12.74
N ARG A 232 63.44 0.55 -13.39
CA ARG A 232 64.08 -0.24 -14.47
C ARG A 232 64.35 0.61 -15.72
N LEU A 233 63.51 1.57 -16.06
CA LEU A 233 63.74 2.45 -17.19
C LEU A 233 64.94 3.37 -16.94
N THR A 234 65.09 3.91 -15.73
CA THR A 234 66.27 4.75 -15.36
C THR A 234 67.57 3.94 -15.41
N SER A 235 67.52 2.62 -15.13
CA SER A 235 68.63 1.69 -15.23
C SER A 235 68.84 1.13 -16.65
N GLY A 236 68.05 1.55 -17.65
CA GLY A 236 68.13 1.08 -19.03
C GLY A 236 67.61 -0.37 -19.26
N LEU A 237 66.88 -0.91 -18.28
CA LEU A 237 66.33 -2.30 -18.27
C LEU A 237 64.83 -2.38 -18.63
N ALA A 238 64.20 -1.24 -18.93
CA ALA A 238 62.84 -1.15 -19.42
C ALA A 238 62.69 -0.09 -20.51
N THR A 239 61.61 -0.16 -21.27
CA THR A 239 61.33 0.78 -22.36
C THR A 239 60.30 1.85 -21.97
N ARG A 240 60.28 2.98 -22.72
CA ARG A 240 59.23 4.01 -22.53
C ARG A 240 57.81 3.49 -22.74
N PRO A 241 57.48 2.63 -23.74
CA PRO A 241 56.20 2.00 -23.89
C PRO A 241 55.76 1.14 -22.68
N GLU A 242 56.69 0.42 -22.06
CA GLU A 242 56.41 -0.37 -20.84
C GLU A 242 56.00 0.54 -19.67
N LEU A 243 56.71 1.65 -19.46
CA LEU A 243 56.32 2.65 -18.42
C LEU A 243 54.93 3.27 -18.73
N ALA A 244 54.68 3.59 -20.01
CA ALA A 244 53.36 4.13 -20.41
C ALA A 244 52.24 3.13 -20.13
N LEU A 245 52.46 1.83 -20.40
CA LEU A 245 51.49 0.77 -20.08
C LEU A 245 51.31 0.62 -18.57
N ALA A 246 52.36 0.64 -17.77
CA ALA A 246 52.25 0.57 -16.31
C ALA A 246 51.47 1.75 -15.73
N ARG A 247 51.71 2.96 -16.23
CA ARG A 247 50.95 4.20 -15.85
C ARG A 247 49.47 4.10 -16.24
N GLN A 248 49.18 3.57 -17.45
CA GLN A 248 47.81 3.31 -17.88
C GLN A 248 47.08 2.40 -16.92
N GLN A 249 47.74 1.28 -16.52
CA GLN A 249 47.15 0.32 -15.59
C GLN A 249 46.90 0.90 -14.19
N ALA A 250 47.81 1.72 -13.68
CA ALA A 250 47.61 2.41 -12.41
C ALA A 250 46.44 3.41 -12.47
N ALA A 251 46.32 4.17 -13.57
CA ALA A 251 45.20 5.07 -13.79
C ALA A 251 43.86 4.31 -13.93
N GLN A 252 43.87 3.18 -14.62
CA GLN A 252 42.68 2.32 -14.74
C GLN A 252 42.22 1.76 -13.36
N ALA A 253 43.16 1.27 -12.55
CA ALA A 253 42.85 0.76 -11.21
C ALA A 253 42.34 1.88 -10.27
N MET A 254 42.83 3.10 -10.42
CA MET A 254 42.32 4.26 -9.68
C MET A 254 40.90 4.60 -10.10
N PHE A 255 40.60 4.59 -11.40
CA PHE A 255 39.23 4.81 -11.91
C PHE A 255 38.27 3.75 -11.40
N GLU A 256 38.66 2.47 -11.41
CA GLU A 256 37.84 1.38 -10.88
C GLU A 256 37.55 1.52 -9.37
N LEU A 257 38.54 1.98 -8.59
CA LEU A 257 38.33 2.26 -7.16
C LEU A 257 37.30 3.36 -6.94
N GLU A 258 37.42 4.50 -7.66
CA GLU A 258 36.47 5.62 -7.55
C GLU A 258 35.04 5.20 -7.96
N GLU A 259 34.92 4.35 -8.99
CA GLU A 259 33.62 3.80 -9.41
C GLU A 259 32.98 2.96 -8.29
N VAL A 260 33.74 2.12 -7.60
CA VAL A 260 33.21 1.29 -6.51
C VAL A 260 32.88 2.15 -5.28
N ILE A 261 33.67 3.19 -4.98
CA ILE A 261 33.36 4.16 -3.90
C ILE A 261 32.04 4.89 -4.19
N ALA A 262 31.78 5.27 -5.44
CA ALA A 262 30.51 5.86 -5.83
C ALA A 262 29.34 4.90 -5.58
N LYS A 263 29.49 3.62 -5.98
CA LYS A 263 28.48 2.58 -5.73
C LYS A 263 28.24 2.31 -4.23
N GLU A 264 29.23 2.53 -3.37
CA GLU A 264 29.02 2.40 -1.91
C GLU A 264 28.02 3.44 -1.41
N ARG A 265 28.09 4.67 -1.91
CA ARG A 265 27.15 5.73 -1.52
C ARG A 265 25.71 5.36 -1.92
N ASP A 266 25.51 4.85 -3.12
CA ASP A 266 24.20 4.40 -3.60
C ASP A 266 23.68 3.22 -2.76
N ALA A 267 24.55 2.29 -2.39
CA ALA A 267 24.16 1.16 -1.53
C ALA A 267 23.84 1.60 -0.09
N GLN A 268 24.51 2.63 0.44
CA GLN A 268 24.16 3.23 1.73
C GLN A 268 22.77 3.88 1.69
N VAL A 269 22.44 4.59 0.61
CA VAL A 269 21.10 5.15 0.40
C VAL A 269 20.05 4.02 0.34
N THR A 270 20.31 2.97 -0.43
CA THR A 270 19.39 1.82 -0.55
C THR A 270 19.16 1.14 0.81
N LEU A 271 20.19 0.99 1.63
CA LEU A 271 20.05 0.44 2.99
C LEU A 271 19.22 1.38 3.87
N ALA A 272 19.50 2.68 3.85
CA ALA A 272 18.74 3.67 4.62
C ALA A 272 17.25 3.65 4.23
N GLU A 273 16.93 3.61 2.94
CA GLU A 273 15.57 3.51 2.42
C GLU A 273 14.87 2.21 2.88
N SER A 274 15.57 1.06 2.82
CA SER A 274 15.00 -0.22 3.24
C SER A 274 14.64 -0.26 4.73
N ILE A 275 15.42 0.44 5.57
CA ILE A 275 15.14 0.60 7.00
C ILE A 275 14.02 1.63 7.23
N GLY A 276 13.84 2.58 6.33
CA GLY A 276 12.87 3.67 6.47
C GLY A 276 13.44 4.91 7.18
N ILE A 277 14.73 5.18 6.99
CA ILE A 277 15.42 6.35 7.53
C ILE A 277 15.85 7.29 6.41
N THR A 278 16.05 8.58 6.75
CA THR A 278 16.43 9.59 5.76
C THR A 278 17.93 9.53 5.45
N PRO A 279 18.36 9.41 4.17
CA PRO A 279 19.75 9.62 3.77
C PRO A 279 20.17 11.09 3.95
N PRO A 280 21.47 11.41 4.13
CA PRO A 280 22.62 10.52 4.22
C PRO A 280 22.97 10.20 5.70
N THR A 281 22.54 9.05 6.20
CA THR A 281 22.96 8.60 7.52
C THR A 281 24.03 7.52 7.33
N PRO A 282 25.30 7.75 7.67
CA PRO A 282 26.34 6.75 7.54
C PRO A 282 26.07 5.61 8.52
N ILE A 283 25.86 4.40 7.99
CA ILE A 283 25.63 3.20 8.79
C ILE A 283 26.88 2.35 8.72
N GLN A 284 27.51 2.10 9.89
CA GLN A 284 28.60 1.14 9.97
C GLN A 284 28.04 -0.27 10.15
N LEU A 285 28.55 -1.22 9.36
CA LEU A 285 28.13 -2.60 9.39
C LEU A 285 29.24 -3.49 9.95
N THR A 286 28.84 -4.59 10.57
CA THR A 286 29.73 -5.75 10.78
C THR A 286 29.82 -6.56 9.51
N ASP A 287 30.98 -7.17 9.27
CA ASP A 287 31.13 -8.07 8.11
C ASP A 287 30.26 -9.33 8.29
N PHE A 288 29.72 -9.85 7.18
CA PHE A 288 29.01 -11.12 7.22
C PHE A 288 30.02 -12.27 7.41
N SER A 289 29.87 -13.03 8.47
CA SER A 289 30.86 -14.04 8.86
C SER A 289 30.55 -15.45 8.39
N ALA A 290 29.32 -15.76 8.00
CA ALA A 290 28.94 -17.14 7.66
C ALA A 290 28.12 -17.23 6.38
N LEU A 291 28.55 -18.14 5.46
CA LEU A 291 27.74 -18.55 4.34
C LEU A 291 26.70 -19.59 4.80
N PRO A 292 25.50 -19.61 4.20
CA PRO A 292 24.48 -20.59 4.55
C PRO A 292 25.01 -22.02 4.29
N PRO A 293 24.71 -22.97 5.17
CA PRO A 293 25.11 -24.35 4.97
C PRO A 293 24.38 -24.96 3.75
N ARG A 294 25.06 -25.84 3.01
CA ARG A 294 24.44 -26.57 1.88
C ARG A 294 23.22 -27.42 2.29
N ALA A 295 23.12 -27.76 3.57
CA ALA A 295 21.97 -28.44 4.15
C ALA A 295 20.65 -27.65 4.01
N ALA A 296 20.69 -26.36 3.72
CA ALA A 296 19.50 -25.54 3.43
C ALA A 296 18.71 -26.00 2.18
N LEU A 297 19.25 -26.88 1.34
CA LEU A 297 18.59 -27.47 0.15
C LEU A 297 18.35 -28.98 0.29
N GLN A 298 18.11 -29.52 1.48
CA GLN A 298 17.85 -30.95 1.68
C GLN A 298 16.47 -31.39 1.16
N ASP A 299 15.51 -30.51 1.14
CA ASP A 299 14.16 -30.78 0.63
C ASP A 299 14.11 -30.70 -0.91
N SER A 300 13.22 -31.51 -1.50
CA SER A 300 12.92 -31.37 -2.93
C SER A 300 12.14 -30.06 -3.20
N VAL A 301 12.16 -29.61 -4.45
CA VAL A 301 11.45 -28.38 -4.85
C VAL A 301 9.95 -28.52 -4.62
N GLU A 302 9.39 -29.72 -4.81
CA GLU A 302 7.95 -30.00 -4.58
C GLU A 302 7.57 -29.80 -3.11
N LYS A 303 8.37 -30.35 -2.17
CA LYS A 303 8.14 -30.15 -0.73
C LYS A 303 8.27 -28.67 -0.33
N THR A 304 9.20 -27.95 -0.95
CA THR A 304 9.38 -26.52 -0.71
C THR A 304 8.18 -25.70 -1.22
N ILE A 305 7.61 -26.12 -2.37
CA ILE A 305 6.37 -25.52 -2.89
C ILE A 305 5.20 -25.80 -1.96
N ASP A 306 5.01 -27.05 -1.52
CA ASP A 306 3.90 -27.42 -0.62
C ASP A 306 3.98 -26.59 0.68
N ARG A 307 5.17 -26.46 1.27
CA ARG A 307 5.38 -25.61 2.45
C ARG A 307 5.03 -24.15 2.18
N ALA A 308 5.42 -23.61 1.03
CA ALA A 308 5.11 -22.24 0.66
C ALA A 308 3.58 -22.02 0.51
N LEU A 309 2.87 -22.98 -0.08
CA LEU A 309 1.42 -22.91 -0.23
C LEU A 309 0.68 -22.91 1.12
N GLU A 310 1.26 -23.53 2.15
CA GLU A 310 0.69 -23.59 3.50
C GLU A 310 1.04 -22.36 4.35
N GLN A 311 2.23 -21.77 4.16
CA GLN A 311 2.77 -20.78 5.09
C GLN A 311 2.70 -19.34 4.59
N ARG A 312 2.52 -19.11 3.30
CA ARG A 312 2.53 -17.75 2.73
C ARG A 312 1.30 -16.94 3.17
N PRO A 313 1.51 -15.80 3.87
CA PRO A 313 0.40 -14.98 4.34
C PRO A 313 -0.43 -14.38 3.21
N ASP A 314 0.17 -14.06 2.07
CA ASP A 314 -0.52 -13.49 0.91
C ASP A 314 -1.53 -14.48 0.29
N LEU A 315 -1.22 -15.78 0.25
CA LEU A 315 -2.15 -16.81 -0.21
C LEU A 315 -3.33 -16.98 0.75
N ILE A 316 -3.05 -17.08 2.06
CA ILE A 316 -4.11 -17.19 3.07
C ILE A 316 -4.99 -15.94 3.08
N ALA A 317 -4.41 -14.75 2.86
CA ALA A 317 -5.16 -13.50 2.73
C ALA A 317 -6.12 -13.52 1.53
N ARG A 318 -5.75 -14.14 0.39
CA ARG A 318 -6.66 -14.32 -0.76
C ARG A 318 -7.82 -15.25 -0.44
N VAL A 319 -7.59 -16.33 0.31
CA VAL A 319 -8.66 -17.21 0.78
C VAL A 319 -9.64 -16.47 1.70
N ALA A 320 -9.12 -15.63 2.62
CA ALA A 320 -9.96 -14.79 3.45
C ALA A 320 -10.76 -13.76 2.62
N ALA A 321 -10.15 -13.18 1.58
CA ALA A 321 -10.87 -12.28 0.65
C ALA A 321 -12.00 -13.00 -0.11
N LEU A 322 -11.81 -14.25 -0.54
CA LEU A 322 -12.86 -15.07 -1.13
C LEU A 322 -14.01 -15.28 -0.13
N ARG A 323 -13.72 -15.69 1.11
CA ARG A 323 -14.75 -15.88 2.14
C ARG A 323 -15.51 -14.59 2.44
N ALA A 324 -14.83 -13.43 2.41
CA ALA A 324 -15.49 -12.14 2.52
C ALA A 324 -16.45 -11.89 1.36
N SER A 325 -16.07 -12.22 0.12
CA SER A 325 -16.93 -12.09 -1.07
C SER A 325 -18.12 -13.03 -1.02
N GLU A 326 -17.96 -14.26 -0.52
CA GLU A 326 -19.06 -15.21 -0.29
C GLU A 326 -20.06 -14.68 0.75
N ALA A 327 -19.56 -14.04 1.81
CA ALA A 327 -20.41 -13.40 2.80
C ALA A 327 -21.17 -12.19 2.21
N GLU A 328 -20.55 -11.42 1.31
CA GLU A 328 -21.25 -10.34 0.59
C GLU A 328 -22.35 -10.87 -0.36
N VAL A 329 -22.17 -12.04 -1.00
CA VAL A 329 -23.25 -12.69 -1.76
C VAL A 329 -24.42 -13.05 -0.83
N ARG A 330 -24.13 -13.63 0.35
CA ARG A 330 -25.19 -13.92 1.34
C ARG A 330 -25.90 -12.65 1.81
N ARG A 331 -25.14 -11.58 2.05
CA ARG A 331 -25.68 -10.26 2.41
C ARG A 331 -26.59 -9.69 1.33
N ALA A 332 -26.18 -9.78 0.05
CA ALA A 332 -26.98 -9.29 -1.07
C ALA A 332 -28.28 -10.11 -1.22
N ARG A 333 -28.22 -11.42 -1.02
CA ARG A 333 -29.41 -12.30 -1.05
C ARG A 333 -30.35 -12.06 0.12
N ALA A 334 -29.84 -11.70 1.30
CA ALA A 334 -30.66 -11.34 2.45
C ALA A 334 -31.55 -10.10 2.20
N ALA A 335 -31.22 -9.24 1.23
CA ALA A 335 -32.04 -8.09 0.85
C ALA A 335 -33.39 -8.46 0.18
N TYR A 336 -33.63 -9.74 -0.16
CA TYR A 336 -34.94 -10.21 -0.65
C TYR A 336 -35.95 -10.38 0.48
N TRP A 337 -35.50 -10.45 1.72
CA TRP A 337 -36.34 -10.68 2.89
C TRP A 337 -36.72 -9.35 3.56
N PRO A 338 -37.87 -9.29 4.26
CA PRO A 338 -38.28 -8.10 4.99
C PRO A 338 -37.32 -7.78 6.16
N THR A 339 -37.36 -6.55 6.64
CA THR A 339 -36.70 -6.14 7.88
C THR A 339 -37.76 -5.81 8.95
N LEU A 340 -37.48 -6.20 10.18
CA LEU A 340 -38.29 -5.86 11.35
C LEU A 340 -37.50 -4.95 12.28
N SER A 341 -38.03 -3.76 12.53
CA SER A 341 -37.43 -2.79 13.41
C SER A 341 -38.36 -2.44 14.55
N MET A 342 -37.82 -2.19 15.71
CA MET A 342 -38.51 -1.48 16.78
C MET A 342 -38.25 0.01 16.64
N VAL A 343 -39.32 0.79 16.65
CA VAL A 343 -39.29 2.24 16.61
C VAL A 343 -40.01 2.81 17.83
N GLY A 344 -39.48 3.87 18.39
CA GLY A 344 -40.12 4.54 19.53
C GLY A 344 -39.73 6.00 19.57
N ASP A 345 -40.60 6.79 20.12
CA ASP A 345 -40.37 8.19 20.36
C ASP A 345 -40.92 8.64 21.72
N VAL A 346 -40.24 9.54 22.34
CA VAL A 346 -40.68 10.30 23.52
C VAL A 346 -40.37 11.77 23.31
N GLY A 347 -41.37 12.62 23.44
CA GLY A 347 -41.20 14.02 23.19
C GLY A 347 -42.32 14.90 23.74
N ALA A 348 -42.39 16.10 23.29
CA ALA A 348 -43.48 17.01 23.57
C ALA A 348 -43.75 17.91 22.37
N ILE A 349 -44.99 18.20 22.12
CA ILE A 349 -45.39 19.28 21.26
C ILE A 349 -45.49 20.53 22.14
N LEU A 350 -44.61 21.51 21.94
CA LEU A 350 -44.55 22.76 22.67
C LEU A 350 -45.00 23.85 21.70
N GLY A 351 -46.20 24.43 21.92
CA GLY A 351 -46.66 25.38 20.93
C GLY A 351 -47.95 26.14 21.30
N SER A 352 -48.40 26.87 20.33
CA SER A 352 -49.69 27.61 20.38
C SER A 352 -50.44 27.35 19.08
N ALA A 353 -51.74 27.21 19.20
CA ALA A 353 -52.64 27.02 18.08
C ALA A 353 -53.70 28.16 18.01
N ARG A 354 -54.22 28.39 16.82
CA ARG A 354 -55.32 29.30 16.55
C ARG A 354 -56.24 28.69 15.51
N ILE A 355 -57.51 28.75 15.77
CA ILE A 355 -58.54 28.31 14.82
C ILE A 355 -59.27 29.54 14.31
N THR A 356 -59.45 29.63 13.01
CA THR A 356 -60.22 30.68 12.35
C THR A 356 -61.30 30.05 11.47
N ALA A 357 -62.57 30.39 11.71
CA ALA A 357 -63.72 29.90 10.95
C ALA A 357 -64.73 31.07 10.81
N ASP A 358 -65.36 31.21 9.67
CA ASP A 358 -66.38 32.26 9.39
C ASP A 358 -65.92 33.66 9.80
N GLY A 359 -64.68 34.02 9.53
CA GLY A 359 -64.10 35.31 9.88
C GLY A 359 -63.85 35.53 11.39
N ARG A 360 -64.16 34.56 12.27
CA ARG A 360 -63.93 34.62 13.72
C ARG A 360 -62.68 33.77 14.07
N SER A 361 -61.80 34.33 14.88
CA SER A 361 -60.59 33.64 15.38
C SER A 361 -60.69 33.38 16.89
N THR A 362 -60.24 32.20 17.33
CA THR A 362 -60.19 31.84 18.77
C THR A 362 -59.07 32.56 19.54
N GLY A 363 -58.25 33.40 18.88
CA GLY A 363 -56.97 33.80 19.49
C GLY A 363 -55.98 32.63 19.60
N TRP A 364 -54.78 32.95 20.02
CA TRP A 364 -53.77 31.91 20.28
C TRP A 364 -54.01 31.23 21.61
N PHE A 365 -54.09 29.91 21.65
CA PHE A 365 -54.19 29.11 22.86
C PHE A 365 -53.04 28.10 22.94
N GLY A 366 -52.63 27.68 24.13
CA GLY A 366 -51.56 26.71 24.35
C GLY A 366 -51.91 25.35 23.76
N ALA A 367 -50.99 24.81 23.01
CA ALA A 367 -51.07 23.49 22.38
C ALA A 367 -49.87 22.60 22.82
N THR A 368 -49.56 22.63 24.11
CA THR A 368 -48.46 21.86 24.67
C THR A 368 -48.97 20.52 25.18
N GLN A 369 -48.38 19.43 24.63
CA GLN A 369 -48.74 18.07 25.00
C GLN A 369 -47.52 17.12 24.96
N PRO A 370 -47.40 16.18 25.92
CA PRO A 370 -46.43 15.11 25.82
C PRO A 370 -46.82 14.15 24.67
N SER A 371 -45.81 13.57 24.02
CA SER A 371 -45.94 12.60 22.94
C SER A 371 -45.03 11.42 23.23
N TYR A 372 -45.55 10.22 23.17
CA TYR A 372 -44.75 9.02 23.25
C TYR A 372 -45.37 7.89 22.40
N GLY A 373 -44.53 7.09 21.84
CA GLY A 373 -44.94 5.93 21.03
C GLY A 373 -43.88 4.86 21.03
N ILE A 374 -44.28 3.61 20.91
CA ILE A 374 -43.44 2.50 20.66
C ILE A 374 -44.14 1.52 19.73
N GLY A 375 -43.47 0.97 18.75
CA GLY A 375 -44.06 0.07 17.78
C GLY A 375 -43.03 -0.81 17.06
N LEU A 376 -43.55 -1.73 16.30
CA LEU A 376 -42.79 -2.56 15.39
C LEU A 376 -43.08 -2.13 13.95
N ALA A 377 -42.03 -1.89 13.18
CA ALA A 377 -42.10 -1.54 11.77
C ALA A 377 -41.57 -2.73 10.95
N LEU A 378 -42.42 -3.33 10.12
CA LEU A 378 -42.03 -4.32 9.11
C LEU A 378 -41.93 -3.62 7.76
N GLU A 379 -40.74 -3.70 7.12
CA GLU A 379 -40.52 -3.13 5.80
C GLU A 379 -40.10 -4.24 4.83
N TRP A 380 -40.78 -4.34 3.72
CA TRP A 380 -40.50 -5.31 2.67
C TRP A 380 -40.66 -4.67 1.29
N GLU A 381 -39.54 -4.52 0.64
CA GLU A 381 -39.54 -4.02 -0.75
C GLU A 381 -40.00 -5.14 -1.69
N LEU A 382 -41.22 -5.07 -2.21
CA LEU A 382 -41.74 -6.07 -3.13
C LEU A 382 -41.19 -5.90 -4.56
N PHE A 383 -40.98 -4.66 -4.99
CA PHE A 383 -40.46 -4.32 -6.31
C PHE A 383 -39.50 -3.15 -6.25
N ASP A 384 -38.32 -3.29 -6.82
CA ASP A 384 -37.23 -2.30 -6.86
C ASP A 384 -36.62 -2.12 -8.26
N GLY A 385 -37.36 -2.44 -9.33
CA GLY A 385 -36.87 -2.35 -10.70
C GLY A 385 -35.72 -3.29 -11.04
N GLY A 386 -35.57 -4.39 -10.28
CA GLY A 386 -34.52 -5.40 -10.48
C GLY A 386 -33.18 -5.03 -9.82
N ALA A 387 -33.14 -4.02 -8.97
CA ALA A 387 -31.92 -3.57 -8.32
C ALA A 387 -31.30 -4.67 -7.42
N ARG A 388 -32.11 -5.44 -6.67
CA ARG A 388 -31.63 -6.55 -5.82
C ARG A 388 -30.98 -7.65 -6.62
N GLN A 389 -31.59 -8.05 -7.75
CA GLN A 389 -31.01 -9.05 -8.64
C GLN A 389 -29.62 -8.62 -9.13
N ARG A 390 -29.51 -7.38 -9.62
CA ARG A 390 -28.22 -6.85 -10.09
C ARG A 390 -27.18 -6.75 -8.98
N ARG A 391 -27.59 -6.44 -7.74
CA ARG A 391 -26.67 -6.45 -6.58
C ARG A 391 -26.14 -7.85 -6.28
N VAL A 392 -26.98 -8.90 -6.40
CA VAL A 392 -26.55 -10.29 -6.25
C VAL A 392 -25.60 -10.69 -7.38
N GLU A 393 -25.93 -10.39 -8.63
CA GLU A 393 -25.07 -10.67 -9.80
C GLU A 393 -23.71 -9.98 -9.67
N LEU A 394 -23.68 -8.74 -9.18
CA LEU A 394 -22.47 -7.99 -8.93
C LEU A 394 -21.61 -8.62 -7.81
N ALA A 395 -22.24 -9.07 -6.72
CA ALA A 395 -21.55 -9.77 -5.64
C ALA A 395 -21.01 -11.14 -6.10
N GLU A 396 -21.77 -11.88 -6.94
CA GLU A 396 -21.32 -13.15 -7.53
C GLU A 396 -20.16 -12.95 -8.52
N ALA A 397 -20.17 -11.87 -9.28
CA ALA A 397 -19.03 -11.51 -10.14
C ALA A 397 -17.77 -11.20 -9.30
N ALA A 398 -17.92 -10.44 -8.21
CA ALA A 398 -16.82 -10.17 -7.27
C ALA A 398 -16.29 -11.46 -6.63
N ARG A 399 -17.15 -12.42 -6.29
CA ARG A 399 -16.73 -13.73 -5.78
C ARG A 399 -15.91 -14.51 -6.82
N ARG A 400 -16.37 -14.58 -8.08
CA ARG A 400 -15.60 -15.22 -9.17
C ARG A 400 -14.23 -14.55 -9.38
N THR A 401 -14.19 -13.22 -9.34
CA THR A 401 -12.91 -12.49 -9.39
C THR A 401 -11.97 -12.92 -8.26
N ALA A 402 -12.47 -13.06 -7.03
CA ALA A 402 -11.66 -13.52 -5.90
C ALA A 402 -11.16 -14.96 -6.06
N GLU A 403 -11.94 -15.86 -6.68
CA GLU A 403 -11.51 -17.23 -7.03
C GLU A 403 -10.37 -17.23 -8.05
N ASP A 404 -10.48 -16.43 -9.10
CA ASP A 404 -9.43 -16.28 -10.11
C ASP A 404 -8.17 -15.64 -9.54
N GLU A 405 -8.31 -14.68 -8.61
CA GLU A 405 -7.17 -14.08 -7.92
C GLU A 405 -6.40 -15.06 -7.02
N ILE A 406 -7.09 -16.04 -6.40
CA ILE A 406 -6.42 -17.14 -5.68
C ILE A 406 -5.58 -17.94 -6.65
N THR A 407 -6.17 -18.37 -7.78
CA THR A 407 -5.47 -19.16 -8.79
C THR A 407 -4.23 -18.42 -9.32
N ALA A 408 -4.39 -17.17 -9.72
CA ALA A 408 -3.29 -16.34 -10.21
C ALA A 408 -2.18 -16.12 -9.15
N THR A 409 -2.56 -15.95 -7.87
CA THR A 409 -1.58 -15.76 -6.79
C THR A 409 -0.85 -17.07 -6.47
N ARG A 410 -1.55 -18.21 -6.51
CA ARG A 410 -0.96 -19.54 -6.33
C ARG A 410 0.05 -19.85 -7.43
N ASP A 411 -0.30 -19.64 -8.70
CA ASP A 411 0.58 -19.94 -9.84
C ASP A 411 1.84 -19.07 -9.78
N ARG A 412 1.69 -17.79 -9.39
CA ARG A 412 2.81 -16.89 -9.16
C ARG A 412 3.69 -17.40 -8.02
N ALA A 413 3.09 -17.81 -6.90
CA ALA A 413 3.83 -18.34 -5.76
C ALA A 413 4.65 -19.58 -6.12
N VAL A 414 4.07 -20.52 -6.85
CA VAL A 414 4.77 -21.72 -7.36
C VAL A 414 5.97 -21.31 -8.23
N SER A 415 5.76 -20.37 -9.15
CA SER A 415 6.82 -19.88 -10.05
C SER A 415 7.94 -19.17 -9.28
N GLU A 416 7.61 -18.36 -8.29
CA GLU A 416 8.58 -17.66 -7.44
C GLU A 416 9.43 -18.63 -6.63
N VAL A 417 8.81 -19.64 -6.01
CA VAL A 417 9.53 -20.66 -5.24
C VAL A 417 10.43 -21.51 -6.13
N TRP A 418 9.91 -21.94 -7.28
CA TRP A 418 10.70 -22.71 -8.25
C TRP A 418 11.95 -21.95 -8.69
N LYS A 419 11.77 -20.67 -9.03
CA LYS A 419 12.88 -19.80 -9.43
C LYS A 419 13.88 -19.63 -8.29
N ALA A 420 13.43 -19.26 -7.10
CA ALA A 420 14.30 -19.05 -5.94
C ALA A 420 15.07 -20.33 -5.56
N TYR A 421 14.42 -21.49 -5.58
CA TYR A 421 15.08 -22.78 -5.34
C TYR A 421 16.17 -23.06 -6.36
N THR A 422 15.88 -22.85 -7.65
CA THR A 422 16.85 -23.05 -8.73
C THR A 422 18.04 -22.07 -8.63
N ASP A 423 17.75 -20.82 -8.28
CA ASP A 423 18.77 -19.78 -8.09
C ASP A 423 19.73 -20.13 -6.95
N VAL A 424 19.23 -20.63 -5.80
CA VAL A 424 20.09 -21.11 -4.70
C VAL A 424 20.96 -22.29 -5.15
N LYS A 425 20.37 -23.27 -5.83
CA LYS A 425 21.12 -24.44 -6.34
C LYS A 425 22.23 -24.04 -7.32
N LEU A 426 21.95 -23.07 -8.18
CA LEU A 426 22.92 -22.54 -9.13
C LEU A 426 24.00 -21.72 -8.40
N ALA A 427 23.62 -20.92 -7.38
CA ALA A 427 24.55 -20.11 -6.60
C ALA A 427 25.61 -20.98 -5.88
N PHE A 428 25.22 -22.11 -5.29
CA PHE A 428 26.17 -23.03 -4.70
C PHE A 428 27.17 -23.59 -5.73
N ARG A 429 26.71 -23.97 -6.93
CA ARG A 429 27.61 -24.44 -8.00
C ARG A 429 28.57 -23.37 -8.48
N ARG A 430 28.07 -22.13 -8.63
CA ARG A 430 28.89 -20.99 -9.02
C ARG A 430 29.94 -20.67 -7.98
N LEU A 431 29.63 -20.82 -6.69
CA LEU A 431 30.58 -20.59 -5.61
C LEU A 431 31.77 -21.54 -5.71
N ASP A 432 31.54 -22.84 -5.99
CA ASP A 432 32.61 -23.81 -6.17
C ASP A 432 33.51 -23.48 -7.37
N VAL A 433 32.90 -23.10 -8.49
CA VAL A 433 33.63 -22.73 -9.71
C VAL A 433 34.38 -21.41 -9.52
N ALA A 434 33.81 -20.45 -8.82
CA ALA A 434 34.44 -19.15 -8.52
C ALA A 434 35.68 -19.34 -7.62
N ALA A 435 35.61 -20.22 -6.62
CA ALA A 435 36.77 -20.55 -5.78
C ALA A 435 37.91 -21.16 -6.59
N ALA A 436 37.62 -22.14 -7.46
CA ALA A 436 38.59 -22.71 -8.35
C ALA A 436 39.20 -21.70 -9.34
N LEU A 437 38.39 -20.75 -9.83
CA LEU A 437 38.85 -19.65 -10.69
C LEU A 437 39.84 -18.74 -9.96
N VAL A 438 39.57 -18.38 -8.70
CA VAL A 438 40.48 -17.56 -7.89
C VAL A 438 41.80 -18.29 -7.67
N GLU A 439 41.79 -19.61 -7.31
CA GLU A 439 42.97 -20.42 -7.11
C GLU A 439 43.85 -20.48 -8.37
N ALA A 440 43.23 -20.80 -9.51
CA ALA A 440 43.96 -20.86 -10.78
C ALA A 440 44.54 -19.52 -11.22
N SER A 441 43.77 -18.42 -11.03
CA SER A 441 44.21 -17.06 -11.37
C SER A 441 45.32 -16.57 -10.43
N GLN A 442 45.29 -16.96 -9.17
CA GLN A 442 46.32 -16.64 -8.18
C GLN A 442 47.62 -17.32 -8.58
N GLN A 443 47.59 -18.64 -8.90
CA GLN A 443 48.76 -19.37 -9.35
C GLN A 443 49.36 -18.78 -10.64
N SER A 444 48.51 -18.47 -11.62
CA SER A 444 48.94 -17.82 -12.86
C SER A 444 49.64 -16.48 -12.64
N TYR A 445 49.12 -15.69 -11.71
CA TYR A 445 49.73 -14.39 -11.35
C TYR A 445 51.09 -14.61 -10.67
N GLU A 446 51.20 -15.51 -9.72
CA GLU A 446 52.45 -15.81 -9.00
C GLU A 446 53.55 -16.31 -9.96
N ASP A 447 53.22 -17.22 -10.88
CA ASP A 447 54.14 -17.74 -11.90
C ASP A 447 54.56 -16.64 -12.88
N SER A 448 53.61 -15.78 -13.33
CA SER A 448 53.93 -14.65 -14.20
C SER A 448 54.83 -13.62 -13.51
N LEU A 449 54.61 -13.37 -12.20
CA LEU A 449 55.45 -12.48 -11.41
C LEU A 449 56.85 -13.00 -11.23
N ALA A 450 56.99 -14.30 -10.95
CA ALA A 450 58.29 -14.96 -10.84
C ALA A 450 59.06 -14.92 -12.17
N SER A 451 58.40 -15.24 -13.28
CA SER A 451 58.99 -15.18 -14.63
C SER A 451 59.43 -13.78 -15.02
N TYR A 452 58.61 -12.74 -14.72
CA TYR A 452 58.94 -11.36 -14.99
C TYR A 452 60.17 -10.88 -14.16
N ARG A 453 60.24 -11.28 -12.87
CA ARG A 453 61.36 -10.95 -12.00
C ARG A 453 62.69 -11.57 -12.50
N LEU A 454 62.64 -12.76 -13.08
CA LEU A 454 63.79 -13.42 -13.65
C LEU A 454 64.13 -12.97 -15.09
N GLY A 455 63.33 -12.05 -15.67
CA GLY A 455 63.52 -11.59 -17.05
C GLY A 455 63.06 -12.58 -18.12
N LEU A 456 62.36 -13.66 -17.74
CA LEU A 456 61.86 -14.73 -18.63
C LEU A 456 60.44 -14.44 -19.17
N GLY A 457 59.71 -13.51 -18.56
CA GLY A 457 58.39 -13.10 -18.95
C GLY A 457 58.26 -11.62 -19.26
N THR A 458 57.20 -11.21 -19.95
CA THR A 458 56.94 -9.83 -20.33
C THR A 458 56.07 -9.12 -19.29
N LEU A 459 56.20 -7.78 -19.23
CA LEU A 459 55.31 -6.94 -18.40
C LEU A 459 53.84 -7.11 -18.80
N THR A 460 53.54 -7.30 -20.09
CA THR A 460 52.19 -7.50 -20.61
C THR A 460 51.54 -8.76 -20.05
N GLU A 461 52.29 -9.88 -19.98
CA GLU A 461 51.80 -11.13 -19.38
C GLU A 461 51.52 -10.99 -17.90
N LEU A 462 52.41 -10.33 -17.14
CA LEU A 462 52.21 -10.07 -15.72
C LEU A 462 50.95 -9.20 -15.47
N LEU A 463 50.77 -8.14 -16.24
CA LEU A 463 49.60 -7.26 -16.12
C LEU A 463 48.31 -7.97 -16.53
N ALA A 464 48.35 -8.86 -17.53
CA ALA A 464 47.22 -9.69 -17.93
C ALA A 464 46.80 -10.66 -16.81
N ALA A 465 47.75 -11.46 -16.29
CA ALA A 465 47.51 -12.39 -15.20
C ALA A 465 46.95 -11.69 -13.95
N ARG A 466 47.46 -10.54 -13.66
CA ARG A 466 46.96 -9.72 -12.55
C ARG A 466 45.53 -9.23 -12.73
N ARG A 467 45.16 -8.77 -13.94
CA ARG A 467 43.76 -8.36 -14.22
C ARG A 467 42.80 -9.53 -14.04
N GLU A 468 43.21 -10.74 -14.53
CA GLU A 468 42.37 -11.92 -14.37
C GLU A 468 42.23 -12.34 -12.90
N LEU A 469 43.26 -12.21 -12.07
CA LEU A 469 43.16 -12.44 -10.63
C LEU A 469 42.21 -11.46 -9.95
N SER A 470 42.30 -10.15 -10.26
CA SER A 470 41.38 -9.14 -9.72
C SER A 470 39.93 -9.45 -10.12
N ARG A 471 39.72 -9.80 -11.39
CA ARG A 471 38.43 -10.21 -11.92
C ARG A 471 37.88 -11.47 -11.24
N ALA A 472 38.71 -12.47 -11.03
CA ALA A 472 38.32 -13.69 -10.32
C ALA A 472 37.88 -13.44 -8.89
N ARG A 473 38.56 -12.53 -8.14
CA ARG A 473 38.22 -12.12 -6.80
C ARG A 473 36.86 -11.38 -6.77
N PHE A 474 36.61 -10.51 -7.74
CA PHE A 474 35.28 -9.84 -7.87
C PHE A 474 34.17 -10.86 -8.16
N VAL A 475 34.42 -11.86 -9.05
CA VAL A 475 33.44 -12.91 -9.34
C VAL A 475 33.16 -13.76 -8.10
N GLU A 476 34.14 -14.07 -7.29
CA GLU A 476 33.96 -14.79 -6.03
C GLU A 476 33.09 -14.01 -5.04
N LEU A 477 33.38 -12.72 -4.85
CA LEU A 477 32.59 -11.86 -3.98
C LEU A 477 31.12 -11.77 -4.45
N ASP A 478 30.90 -11.56 -5.75
CA ASP A 478 29.56 -11.52 -6.31
C ASP A 478 28.79 -12.81 -6.11
N THR A 479 29.49 -13.94 -6.29
CA THR A 479 28.89 -15.26 -6.12
C THR A 479 28.50 -15.52 -4.66
N LYS A 480 29.33 -15.10 -3.69
CA LYS A 480 29.00 -15.17 -2.26
C LYS A 480 27.75 -14.36 -1.93
N VAL A 481 27.65 -13.14 -2.44
CA VAL A 481 26.48 -12.29 -2.23
C VAL A 481 25.24 -12.84 -2.93
N GLN A 482 25.39 -13.35 -4.16
CA GLN A 482 24.29 -13.98 -4.88
C GLN A 482 23.75 -15.21 -4.13
N LEU A 483 24.61 -15.97 -3.46
CA LEU A 483 24.18 -17.09 -2.61
C LEU A 483 23.37 -16.58 -1.42
N LEU A 484 23.82 -15.54 -0.72
CA LEU A 484 23.11 -14.96 0.41
C LEU A 484 21.75 -14.36 -0.03
N ASP A 485 21.73 -13.60 -1.14
CA ASP A 485 20.50 -13.01 -1.68
C ASP A 485 19.49 -14.07 -2.14
N SER A 486 19.96 -15.11 -2.86
CA SER A 486 19.09 -16.21 -3.32
C SER A 486 18.54 -17.03 -2.14
N THR A 487 19.32 -17.23 -1.08
CA THR A 487 18.84 -17.92 0.13
C THR A 487 17.81 -17.08 0.88
N ALA A 488 18.04 -15.78 1.00
CA ALA A 488 17.06 -14.86 1.58
C ALA A 488 15.77 -14.79 0.71
N ALA A 489 15.92 -14.81 -0.63
CA ALA A 489 14.79 -14.86 -1.54
C ALA A 489 14.00 -16.18 -1.41
N LEU A 490 14.65 -17.31 -1.23
CA LEU A 490 13.98 -18.59 -0.99
C LEU A 490 13.18 -18.54 0.32
N ALA A 491 13.78 -18.09 1.42
CA ALA A 491 13.10 -17.93 2.70
C ALA A 491 11.89 -16.97 2.62
N PHE A 492 12.01 -15.89 1.87
CA PHE A 492 10.92 -14.96 1.61
C PHE A 492 9.79 -15.58 0.77
N THR A 493 10.13 -16.35 -0.27
CA THR A 493 9.14 -16.97 -1.17
C THR A 493 8.45 -18.18 -0.54
N THR A 494 9.09 -18.88 0.40
CA THR A 494 8.46 -19.94 1.19
C THR A 494 7.59 -19.42 2.33
N GLY A 495 7.69 -18.12 2.66
CA GLY A 495 6.98 -17.54 3.79
C GLY A 495 7.68 -17.75 5.13
N GLU A 496 8.84 -18.40 5.12
CA GLU A 496 9.69 -18.53 6.29
C GLU A 496 10.25 -17.14 6.63
N THR A 497 9.74 -16.53 7.68
CA THR A 497 10.46 -15.41 8.30
C THR A 497 11.67 -16.00 9.00
N SER A 498 12.86 -15.56 8.63
CA SER A 498 13.99 -15.70 9.53
C SER A 498 13.70 -14.86 10.77
N ASP A 499 12.92 -15.41 11.70
CA ASP A 499 12.78 -14.84 13.05
C ASP A 499 14.18 -14.85 13.67
N ALA A 500 14.79 -13.67 13.70
CA ALA A 500 16.02 -13.46 14.46
C ALA A 500 15.83 -13.77 15.97
N ARG A 501 14.59 -14.09 16.37
CA ARG A 501 14.20 -14.50 17.73
C ARG A 501 14.12 -16.00 17.96
N SER A 502 14.27 -16.83 16.94
CA SER A 502 14.24 -18.30 17.09
C SER A 502 15.62 -18.93 17.32
N ALA A 503 16.60 -18.17 17.82
CA ALA A 503 17.70 -18.80 18.53
C ALA A 503 17.12 -19.32 19.86
N PRO A 504 17.13 -20.65 20.11
CA PRO A 504 16.66 -21.16 21.40
C PRO A 504 17.56 -20.59 22.49
N ASP A 505 16.95 -19.93 23.48
CA ASP A 505 17.60 -19.69 24.77
C ASP A 505 18.18 -21.04 25.24
N ARG A 506 19.48 -21.15 25.21
CA ARG A 506 20.25 -22.19 25.87
C ARG A 506 21.06 -21.58 27.01
#